data_a653797d7270c1755e2a0ddbbafe8636
#
_entry.id   a653797d7270c1755e2a0ddbbafe8636
#
_cell.length_a   1.000
_cell.length_b   1.000
_cell.length_c   1.000
_cell.angle_alpha   90.00
_cell.angle_beta   90.00
_cell.angle_gamma   90.00
#
_symmetry.space_group_name_H-M   'P 1'
#
loop_
_entity.id
_entity.type
_entity.pdbx_description
1 polymer ?
#
loop_
_entity_poly.entity_id
_entity_poly.type
_entity_poly.pdbx_seq_one_letter_code
_entity_poly.pdbx_strand_id
1 'polypeptide(L)'
;RVATNLRVSVTDICNLRCTYCMSEDMQFIDESKVMTFDEIDQLIRIAVSLGVDKVRITGGEPLVRRGLPDLISKVVKIDGIKDVSLTTNGIGLAKQAQSLYDVGLRRINVSLDTLSKAKFQQITRREALEKVLDGLKEAKQCGFDPIKINAVAMRGFTEEEVVNLVSFARENSYEMRFIEFMPLDADDIWGRNMFVPKKELVDKIRKLYPLEPVKSSSKLKHETAKHYQFKDGLGRVGFISS
;
A
#
# COMPACT_ATOMS: atom_id res chain seq x y z
N ARG A 1 -4.40 4.59 -25.07
CA ARG A 1 -3.71 4.92 -23.80
C ARG A 1 -2.46 4.05 -23.69
N VAL A 2 -1.29 4.64 -23.50
CA VAL A 2 -0.06 3.89 -23.21
C VAL A 2 -0.04 3.62 -21.70
N ALA A 3 0.14 2.34 -21.30
CA ALA A 3 0.28 1.98 -19.90
C ALA A 3 1.69 2.34 -19.45
N THR A 4 1.81 3.21 -18.45
CA THR A 4 3.11 3.67 -17.91
C THR A 4 3.43 3.05 -16.55
N ASN A 5 2.49 2.34 -15.94
CA ASN A 5 2.66 1.73 -14.63
C ASN A 5 2.51 0.21 -14.73
N LEU A 6 3.49 -0.52 -14.22
CA LEU A 6 3.45 -1.97 -14.06
C LEU A 6 3.33 -2.33 -12.59
N ARG A 7 2.43 -3.25 -12.27
CA ARG A 7 2.32 -3.86 -10.95
C ARG A 7 2.75 -5.31 -11.04
N VAL A 8 3.76 -5.69 -10.25
CA VAL A 8 4.35 -7.02 -10.25
C VAL A 8 4.13 -7.69 -8.91
N SER A 9 3.38 -8.81 -8.92
CA SER A 9 3.28 -9.69 -7.77
C SER A 9 4.47 -10.64 -7.78
N VAL A 10 5.28 -10.59 -6.72
CA VAL A 10 6.48 -11.43 -6.61
C VAL A 10 6.22 -12.75 -5.88
N THR A 11 5.09 -12.88 -5.21
CA THR A 11 4.66 -14.09 -4.50
C THR A 11 3.18 -14.02 -4.20
N ASP A 12 2.50 -15.13 -4.08
CA ASP A 12 1.15 -15.24 -3.53
C ASP A 12 1.14 -15.45 -2.00
N ILE A 13 2.28 -15.88 -1.43
CA ILE A 13 2.42 -16.12 0.00
C ILE A 13 2.24 -14.81 0.78
N CYS A 14 1.40 -14.86 1.82
CA CYS A 14 1.22 -13.77 2.76
C CYS A 14 1.26 -14.32 4.20
N ASN A 15 1.82 -13.55 5.11
CA ASN A 15 1.87 -13.86 6.55
C ASN A 15 0.67 -13.31 7.33
N LEU A 16 -0.29 -12.65 6.66
CA LEU A 16 -1.62 -12.28 7.17
C LEU A 16 -2.71 -13.09 6.47
N ARG A 17 -3.91 -13.07 7.05
CA ARG A 17 -5.15 -13.66 6.50
C ARG A 17 -6.27 -12.65 6.61
N CYS A 18 -6.10 -11.51 5.93
CA CYS A 18 -7.09 -10.45 6.01
C CYS A 18 -8.44 -10.94 5.47
N THR A 19 -9.49 -10.73 6.26
CA THR A 19 -10.85 -11.22 5.98
C THR A 19 -11.37 -10.78 4.62
N TYR A 20 -10.98 -9.60 4.17
CA TYR A 20 -11.38 -9.03 2.87
C TYR A 20 -10.45 -9.40 1.71
N CYS A 21 -9.46 -10.26 1.91
CA CYS A 21 -8.44 -10.53 0.89
C CYS A 21 -8.21 -12.04 0.67
N MET A 22 -8.04 -12.81 1.75
CA MET A 22 -7.52 -14.16 1.65
C MET A 22 -8.14 -15.04 2.73
N SER A 23 -8.66 -16.21 2.33
CA SER A 23 -9.20 -17.19 3.30
C SER A 23 -8.10 -17.75 4.21
N GLU A 24 -8.49 -18.27 5.39
CA GLU A 24 -7.53 -18.89 6.32
C GLU A 24 -6.85 -20.11 5.69
N ASP A 25 -7.62 -20.90 4.93
CA ASP A 25 -7.18 -22.15 4.31
C ASP A 25 -6.61 -21.99 2.91
N MET A 26 -6.17 -20.76 2.56
CA MET A 26 -5.60 -20.47 1.25
C MET A 26 -4.46 -21.42 0.90
N GLN A 27 -4.57 -22.09 -0.25
CA GLN A 27 -3.51 -22.89 -0.83
C GLN A 27 -2.62 -22.02 -1.71
N PHE A 28 -1.33 -22.00 -1.44
CA PHE A 28 -0.36 -21.24 -2.21
C PHE A 28 0.13 -22.03 -3.42
N ILE A 29 0.53 -21.30 -4.45
CA ILE A 29 1.13 -21.89 -5.65
C ILE A 29 2.48 -22.52 -5.27
N ASP A 30 2.78 -23.66 -5.86
CA ASP A 30 4.09 -24.29 -5.72
C ASP A 30 5.21 -23.31 -6.12
N GLU A 31 6.26 -23.22 -5.31
CA GLU A 31 7.36 -22.26 -5.53
C GLU A 31 8.01 -22.43 -6.91
N SER A 32 8.04 -23.65 -7.44
CA SER A 32 8.57 -23.93 -8.78
C SER A 32 7.77 -23.31 -9.93
N LYS A 33 6.53 -22.89 -9.66
CA LYS A 33 5.64 -22.21 -10.64
C LYS A 33 5.64 -20.70 -10.50
N VAL A 34 6.31 -20.16 -9.48
CA VAL A 34 6.46 -18.72 -9.27
C VAL A 34 7.66 -18.24 -10.07
N MET A 35 7.47 -17.19 -10.88
CA MET A 35 8.58 -16.62 -11.67
C MET A 35 9.81 -16.32 -10.80
N THR A 36 10.97 -16.65 -11.29
CA THR A 36 12.26 -16.26 -10.69
C THR A 36 12.45 -14.74 -10.75
N PHE A 37 13.36 -14.21 -9.97
CA PHE A 37 13.68 -12.77 -10.05
C PHE A 37 14.32 -12.37 -11.39
N ASP A 38 15.02 -13.29 -12.06
CA ASP A 38 15.58 -13.04 -13.38
C ASP A 38 14.49 -12.97 -14.46
N GLU A 39 13.49 -13.85 -14.41
CA GLU A 39 12.32 -13.76 -15.28
C GLU A 39 11.51 -12.47 -15.05
N ILE A 40 11.34 -12.07 -13.78
CA ILE A 40 10.67 -10.80 -13.43
C ILE A 40 11.47 -9.60 -13.96
N ASP A 41 12.81 -9.59 -13.84
CA ASP A 41 13.66 -8.53 -14.39
C ASP A 41 13.51 -8.43 -15.91
N GLN A 42 13.56 -9.56 -16.61
CA GLN A 42 13.35 -9.61 -18.07
C GLN A 42 11.97 -9.07 -18.47
N LEU A 43 10.91 -9.49 -17.77
CA LEU A 43 9.55 -9.01 -18.03
C LEU A 43 9.46 -7.49 -17.82
N ILE A 44 10.08 -6.96 -16.77
CA ILE A 44 10.10 -5.51 -16.52
C ILE A 44 10.84 -4.78 -17.64
N ARG A 45 11.97 -5.28 -18.11
CA ARG A 45 12.72 -4.68 -19.25
C ARG A 45 11.90 -4.64 -20.53
N ILE A 46 11.18 -5.72 -20.84
CA ILE A 46 10.24 -5.74 -21.96
C ILE A 46 9.14 -4.70 -21.76
N ALA A 47 8.55 -4.60 -20.57
CA ALA A 47 7.52 -3.60 -20.29
C ALA A 47 8.06 -2.17 -20.44
N VAL A 48 9.31 -1.90 -20.05
CA VAL A 48 9.97 -0.59 -20.23
C VAL A 48 10.13 -0.27 -21.72
N SER A 49 10.53 -1.22 -22.56
CA SER A 49 10.61 -1.01 -24.02
C SER A 49 9.25 -0.67 -24.64
N LEU A 50 8.14 -1.01 -23.97
CA LEU A 50 6.77 -0.70 -24.37
C LEU A 50 6.24 0.60 -23.74
N GLY A 51 7.05 1.33 -22.96
CA GLY A 51 6.72 2.64 -22.42
C GLY A 51 6.37 2.66 -20.91
N VAL A 52 6.53 1.54 -20.19
CA VAL A 52 6.40 1.54 -18.73
C VAL A 52 7.59 2.28 -18.11
N ASP A 53 7.32 3.24 -17.22
CA ASP A 53 8.34 4.02 -16.51
C ASP A 53 8.20 3.94 -14.98
N LYS A 54 7.18 3.20 -14.47
CA LYS A 54 6.94 3.03 -13.04
C LYS A 54 6.66 1.56 -12.72
N VAL A 55 7.32 1.04 -11.69
CA VAL A 55 7.13 -0.33 -11.22
C VAL A 55 6.67 -0.32 -9.77
N ARG A 56 5.62 -1.08 -9.49
CA ARG A 56 5.17 -1.34 -8.13
C ARG A 56 5.33 -2.82 -7.82
N ILE A 57 6.24 -3.11 -6.91
CA ILE A 57 6.44 -4.45 -6.37
C ILE A 57 5.36 -4.72 -5.31
N THR A 58 4.72 -5.87 -5.42
CA THR A 58 3.66 -6.33 -4.51
C THR A 58 3.68 -7.86 -4.46
N GLY A 59 2.61 -8.48 -3.97
CA GLY A 59 2.44 -9.93 -3.91
C GLY A 59 1.25 -10.28 -3.05
N GLY A 60 1.29 -11.43 -2.42
CA GLY A 60 0.70 -11.61 -1.12
C GLY A 60 1.40 -10.63 -0.18
N GLU A 61 2.53 -11.03 0.42
CA GLU A 61 3.42 -10.10 1.13
C GLU A 61 4.83 -10.19 0.53
N PRO A 62 5.32 -9.16 -0.18
CA PRO A 62 6.61 -9.24 -0.87
C PRO A 62 7.81 -9.42 0.07
N LEU A 63 7.73 -8.92 1.32
CA LEU A 63 8.81 -9.03 2.30
C LEU A 63 9.02 -10.46 2.83
N VAL A 64 8.13 -11.42 2.53
CA VAL A 64 8.36 -12.82 2.88
C VAL A 64 9.23 -13.54 1.83
N ARG A 65 9.33 -13.00 0.61
CA ARG A 65 10.16 -13.57 -0.43
C ARG A 65 11.62 -13.19 -0.22
N ARG A 66 12.48 -14.19 -0.01
CA ARG A 66 13.92 -13.98 0.19
C ARG A 66 14.56 -13.37 -1.06
N GLY A 67 15.58 -12.50 -0.86
CA GLY A 67 16.31 -11.87 -1.94
C GLY A 67 15.56 -10.71 -2.63
N LEU A 68 14.46 -10.20 -2.06
CA LEU A 68 13.74 -9.06 -2.62
C LEU A 68 14.63 -7.81 -2.85
N PRO A 69 15.58 -7.45 -1.97
CA PRO A 69 16.51 -6.35 -2.25
C PRO A 69 17.32 -6.53 -3.54
N ASP A 70 17.68 -7.76 -3.91
CA ASP A 70 18.44 -8.03 -5.14
C ASP A 70 17.60 -7.73 -6.38
N LEU A 71 16.33 -8.12 -6.40
CA LEU A 71 15.40 -7.75 -7.47
C LEU A 71 15.26 -6.23 -7.56
N ILE A 72 15.01 -5.55 -6.44
CA ILE A 72 14.86 -4.10 -6.41
C ILE A 72 16.11 -3.40 -6.92
N SER A 73 17.30 -3.87 -6.51
CA SER A 73 18.59 -3.35 -7.00
C SER A 73 18.74 -3.45 -8.52
N LYS A 74 18.24 -4.53 -9.15
CA LYS A 74 18.21 -4.67 -10.61
C LYS A 74 17.20 -3.69 -11.22
N VAL A 75 15.98 -3.65 -10.72
CA VAL A 75 14.88 -2.85 -11.28
C VAL A 75 15.15 -1.35 -11.24
N VAL A 76 15.70 -0.82 -10.13
CA VAL A 76 15.99 0.62 -10.01
C VAL A 76 17.08 1.09 -10.99
N LYS A 77 17.90 0.18 -11.51
CA LYS A 77 18.97 0.46 -12.47
C LYS A 77 18.55 0.32 -13.93
N ILE A 78 17.32 -0.09 -14.23
CA ILE A 78 16.84 -0.22 -15.60
C ILE A 78 16.64 1.18 -16.19
N ASP A 79 17.33 1.48 -17.29
CA ASP A 79 17.16 2.71 -18.03
C ASP A 79 15.69 2.87 -18.47
N GLY A 80 15.12 4.04 -18.23
CA GLY A 80 13.71 4.35 -18.50
C GLY A 80 12.80 4.22 -17.28
N ILE A 81 13.18 3.51 -16.21
CA ILE A 81 12.44 3.49 -14.94
C ILE A 81 12.66 4.81 -14.20
N LYS A 82 11.55 5.47 -13.86
CA LYS A 82 11.53 6.73 -13.09
C LYS A 82 11.11 6.55 -11.65
N ASP A 83 10.39 5.47 -11.35
CA ASP A 83 9.82 5.25 -10.02
C ASP A 83 9.66 3.76 -9.73
N VAL A 84 10.22 3.32 -8.60
CA VAL A 84 10.00 1.99 -8.03
C VAL A 84 9.37 2.16 -6.66
N SER A 85 8.29 1.44 -6.40
CA SER A 85 7.60 1.45 -5.12
C SER A 85 7.26 0.05 -4.65
N LEU A 86 7.22 -0.14 -3.33
CA LEU A 86 6.82 -1.37 -2.68
C LEU A 86 5.45 -1.20 -2.02
N THR A 87 4.59 -2.22 -2.11
CA THR A 87 3.38 -2.32 -1.29
C THR A 87 3.52 -3.52 -0.37
N THR A 88 3.39 -3.32 0.93
CA THR A 88 3.63 -4.31 1.99
C THR A 88 2.62 -4.17 3.12
N ASN A 89 2.41 -5.22 3.90
CA ASN A 89 1.69 -5.16 5.16
C ASN A 89 2.56 -4.64 6.34
N GLY A 90 3.84 -4.42 6.11
CA GLY A 90 4.76 -3.80 7.06
C GLY A 90 5.37 -4.71 8.15
N ILE A 91 4.89 -5.94 8.34
CA ILE A 91 5.37 -6.82 9.43
C ILE A 91 6.89 -7.08 9.33
N GLY A 92 7.41 -7.29 8.13
CA GLY A 92 8.83 -7.54 7.90
C GLY A 92 9.67 -6.28 7.71
N LEU A 93 9.03 -5.10 7.70
CA LEU A 93 9.66 -3.87 7.24
C LEU A 93 10.77 -3.38 8.19
N ALA A 94 10.58 -3.45 9.50
CA ALA A 94 11.61 -3.02 10.46
C ALA A 94 12.97 -3.71 10.25
N LYS A 95 12.95 -4.99 9.86
CA LYS A 95 14.17 -5.77 9.64
C LYS A 95 14.83 -5.53 8.28
N GLN A 96 14.07 -5.01 7.31
CA GLN A 96 14.49 -4.91 5.90
C GLN A 96 14.56 -3.47 5.38
N ALA A 97 14.05 -2.48 6.12
CA ALA A 97 13.97 -1.11 5.68
C ALA A 97 15.33 -0.57 5.20
N GLN A 98 16.39 -0.74 5.99
CA GLN A 98 17.71 -0.26 5.64
C GLN A 98 18.22 -0.90 4.34
N SER A 99 18.16 -2.23 4.21
CA SER A 99 18.63 -2.93 3.00
C SER A 99 17.85 -2.54 1.75
N LEU A 100 16.54 -2.34 1.88
CA LEU A 100 15.68 -1.87 0.78
C LEU A 100 16.03 -0.42 0.38
N TYR A 101 16.32 0.43 1.36
CA TYR A 101 16.74 1.80 1.09
C TYR A 101 18.10 1.87 0.42
N ASP A 102 19.07 1.08 0.87
CA ASP A 102 20.44 1.03 0.34
C ASP A 102 20.49 0.60 -1.13
N VAL A 103 19.59 -0.30 -1.54
CA VAL A 103 19.48 -0.72 -2.95
C VAL A 103 18.70 0.25 -3.84
N GLY A 104 18.23 1.37 -3.30
CA GLY A 104 17.62 2.45 -4.08
C GLY A 104 16.10 2.55 -4.01
N LEU A 105 15.40 1.72 -3.23
CA LEU A 105 13.97 1.91 -3.00
C LEU A 105 13.75 3.18 -2.16
N ARG A 106 12.82 4.04 -2.58
CA ARG A 106 12.53 5.31 -1.87
C ARG A 106 11.10 5.46 -1.43
N ARG A 107 10.17 4.70 -2.02
CA ARG A 107 8.74 4.84 -1.82
C ARG A 107 8.11 3.55 -1.37
N ILE A 108 7.35 3.62 -0.29
CA ILE A 108 6.59 2.47 0.22
C ILE A 108 5.13 2.82 0.45
N ASN A 109 4.28 1.82 0.27
CA ASN A 109 2.89 1.85 0.69
C ASN A 109 2.70 0.73 1.72
N VAL A 110 2.23 1.09 2.90
CA VAL A 110 1.96 0.13 3.97
C VAL A 110 0.46 -0.01 4.15
N SER A 111 -0.03 -1.25 4.14
CA SER A 111 -1.44 -1.54 4.40
C SER A 111 -1.68 -1.56 5.91
N LEU A 112 -2.58 -0.68 6.39
CA LEU A 112 -2.92 -0.57 7.80
C LEU A 112 -4.34 -0.01 7.96
N ASP A 113 -5.28 -0.87 8.35
CA ASP A 113 -6.71 -0.54 8.41
C ASP A 113 -7.16 0.03 9.75
N THR A 114 -6.37 -0.14 10.82
CA THR A 114 -6.71 0.27 12.19
C THR A 114 -5.46 0.42 13.05
N LEU A 115 -5.55 1.25 14.08
CA LEU A 115 -4.55 1.38 15.16
C LEU A 115 -4.97 0.62 16.44
N SER A 116 -6.12 -0.04 16.44
CA SER A 116 -6.60 -0.88 17.54
C SER A 116 -6.07 -2.30 17.39
N LYS A 117 -5.37 -2.82 18.43
CA LYS A 117 -4.85 -4.21 18.44
C LYS A 117 -5.96 -5.23 18.22
N ALA A 118 -7.09 -5.05 18.90
CA ALA A 118 -8.23 -5.97 18.79
C ALA A 118 -8.81 -5.98 17.37
N LYS A 119 -9.04 -4.79 16.76
CA LYS A 119 -9.54 -4.69 15.39
C LYS A 119 -8.50 -5.20 14.38
N PHE A 120 -7.21 -4.94 14.59
CA PHE A 120 -6.15 -5.45 13.73
C PHE A 120 -6.17 -6.99 13.72
N GLN A 121 -6.22 -7.64 14.89
CA GLN A 121 -6.31 -9.08 14.99
C GLN A 121 -7.60 -9.62 14.34
N GLN A 122 -8.71 -8.94 14.53
CA GLN A 122 -10.00 -9.33 13.94
C GLN A 122 -9.94 -9.29 12.40
N ILE A 123 -9.36 -8.23 11.80
CA ILE A 123 -9.25 -8.09 10.34
C ILE A 123 -8.22 -9.04 9.76
N THR A 124 -7.03 -9.10 10.36
CA THR A 124 -5.86 -9.77 9.78
C THR A 124 -5.69 -11.21 10.25
N ARG A 125 -6.46 -11.62 11.26
CA ARG A 125 -6.38 -12.92 11.95
C ARG A 125 -5.00 -13.19 12.57
N ARG A 126 -4.22 -12.11 12.84
CA ARG A 126 -2.86 -12.21 13.42
C ARG A 126 -2.61 -11.05 14.39
N GLU A 127 -1.79 -11.29 15.41
CA GLU A 127 -1.34 -10.29 16.37
C GLU A 127 0.00 -9.70 15.92
N ALA A 128 -0.03 -8.65 15.11
CA ALA A 128 1.18 -8.09 14.53
C ALA A 128 1.19 -6.56 14.39
N LEU A 129 0.23 -5.84 14.98
CA LEU A 129 0.13 -4.38 14.83
C LEU A 129 1.43 -3.67 15.22
N GLU A 130 2.03 -4.01 16.36
CA GLU A 130 3.26 -3.37 16.84
C GLU A 130 4.41 -3.53 15.82
N LYS A 131 4.52 -4.72 15.17
CA LYS A 131 5.54 -4.95 14.13
C LYS A 131 5.35 -4.03 12.92
N VAL A 132 4.09 -3.73 12.57
CA VAL A 132 3.77 -2.79 11.47
C VAL A 132 4.16 -1.37 11.86
N LEU A 133 3.83 -0.95 13.09
CA LEU A 133 4.18 0.38 13.60
C LEU A 133 5.68 0.58 13.71
N ASP A 134 6.41 -0.43 14.22
CA ASP A 134 7.87 -0.44 14.24
C ASP A 134 8.45 -0.35 12.83
N GLY A 135 7.85 -1.08 11.88
CA GLY A 135 8.23 -1.03 10.47
C GLY A 135 8.07 0.36 9.84
N LEU A 136 6.97 1.04 10.12
CA LEU A 136 6.74 2.42 9.68
C LEU A 136 7.76 3.39 10.27
N LYS A 137 8.06 3.26 11.56
CA LYS A 137 9.05 4.08 12.27
C LYS A 137 10.45 3.89 11.66
N GLU A 138 10.88 2.64 11.48
CA GLU A 138 12.19 2.32 10.91
C GLU A 138 12.32 2.83 9.48
N ALA A 139 11.29 2.63 8.65
CA ALA A 139 11.28 3.14 7.30
C ALA A 139 11.44 4.68 7.25
N LYS A 140 10.79 5.40 8.18
CA LYS A 140 10.96 6.86 8.28
C LYS A 140 12.40 7.23 8.69
N GLN A 141 12.99 6.50 9.62
CA GLN A 141 14.38 6.72 10.06
C GLN A 141 15.38 6.46 8.93
N CYS A 142 15.15 5.45 8.09
CA CYS A 142 15.95 5.17 6.90
C CYS A 142 15.82 6.25 5.81
N GLY A 143 14.81 7.13 5.87
CA GLY A 143 14.62 8.21 4.91
C GLY A 143 13.65 7.93 3.77
N PHE A 144 12.78 6.91 3.89
CA PHE A 144 11.71 6.70 2.91
C PHE A 144 10.76 7.90 2.85
N ASP A 145 10.54 8.43 1.64
CA ASP A 145 9.62 9.52 1.36
C ASP A 145 9.12 9.45 -0.10
N PRO A 146 7.80 9.48 -0.33
CA PRO A 146 6.73 9.41 0.66
C PRO A 146 6.48 7.98 1.20
N ILE A 147 6.15 7.90 2.49
CA ILE A 147 5.50 6.73 3.09
C ILE A 147 3.98 6.93 3.00
N LYS A 148 3.29 5.96 2.39
CA LYS A 148 1.84 6.01 2.22
C LYS A 148 1.20 4.89 3.00
N ILE A 149 0.15 5.22 3.76
CA ILE A 149 -0.66 4.24 4.47
C ILE A 149 -1.95 4.03 3.69
N ASN A 150 -2.25 2.79 3.35
CA ASN A 150 -3.48 2.41 2.68
C ASN A 150 -4.39 1.68 3.66
N ALA A 151 -5.65 2.10 3.76
CA ALA A 151 -6.69 1.41 4.51
C ALA A 151 -7.90 1.13 3.63
N VAL A 152 -8.46 -0.07 3.72
CA VAL A 152 -9.73 -0.41 3.06
C VAL A 152 -10.88 0.16 3.88
N ALA A 153 -11.71 0.99 3.28
CA ALA A 153 -12.82 1.67 3.96
C ALA A 153 -14.03 0.74 4.08
N MET A 154 -14.16 0.07 5.22
CA MET A 154 -15.26 -0.84 5.54
C MET A 154 -16.15 -0.26 6.64
N ARG A 155 -17.47 -0.34 6.45
CA ARG A 155 -18.46 0.09 7.45
C ARG A 155 -18.41 -0.78 8.70
N GLY A 156 -18.55 -0.14 9.86
CA GLY A 156 -18.46 -0.80 11.18
C GLY A 156 -17.04 -1.20 11.55
N PHE A 157 -16.04 -0.81 10.75
CA PHE A 157 -14.65 -1.18 10.95
C PHE A 157 -13.72 0.02 10.78
N THR A 158 -13.17 0.18 9.58
CA THR A 158 -12.22 1.25 9.26
C THR A 158 -12.87 2.62 9.29
N GLU A 159 -14.18 2.72 9.00
CA GLU A 159 -14.89 4.01 9.05
C GLU A 159 -14.86 4.66 10.44
N GLU A 160 -14.79 3.86 11.49
CA GLU A 160 -14.66 4.36 12.87
C GLU A 160 -13.24 4.85 13.19
N GLU A 161 -12.25 4.29 12.50
CA GLU A 161 -10.82 4.58 12.67
C GLU A 161 -10.33 5.74 11.79
N VAL A 162 -11.16 6.25 10.87
CA VAL A 162 -10.74 7.24 9.85
C VAL A 162 -10.02 8.43 10.45
N VAL A 163 -10.56 9.01 11.53
CA VAL A 163 -9.98 10.19 12.18
C VAL A 163 -8.65 9.83 12.85
N ASN A 164 -8.59 8.70 13.55
CA ASN A 164 -7.39 8.23 14.25
C ASN A 164 -6.26 7.93 13.25
N LEU A 165 -6.58 7.24 12.14
CA LEU A 165 -5.61 6.96 11.08
C LEU A 165 -5.10 8.22 10.40
N VAL A 166 -5.96 9.20 10.17
CA VAL A 166 -5.58 10.51 9.61
C VAL A 166 -4.70 11.27 10.60
N SER A 167 -5.06 11.32 11.89
CA SER A 167 -4.24 11.97 12.93
C SER A 167 -2.85 11.35 13.00
N PHE A 168 -2.79 10.01 13.09
CA PHE A 168 -1.54 9.27 13.11
C PHE A 168 -0.67 9.55 11.86
N ALA A 169 -1.27 9.56 10.67
CA ALA A 169 -0.54 9.84 9.45
C ALA A 169 0.02 11.26 9.43
N ARG A 170 -0.76 12.25 9.87
CA ARG A 170 -0.34 13.66 9.96
C ARG A 170 0.80 13.85 10.94
N GLU A 171 0.70 13.32 12.15
CA GLU A 171 1.72 13.41 13.20
C GLU A 171 3.06 12.81 12.77
N ASN A 172 3.01 11.78 11.93
CA ASN A 172 4.19 11.09 11.42
C ASN A 172 4.62 11.53 10.01
N SER A 173 3.97 12.52 9.40
CA SER A 173 4.23 12.97 8.03
C SER A 173 4.05 11.87 6.98
N TYR A 174 3.09 10.97 7.20
CA TYR A 174 2.68 9.95 6.22
C TYR A 174 1.51 10.48 5.38
N GLU A 175 1.35 9.91 4.18
CA GLU A 175 0.17 10.15 3.35
C GLU A 175 -0.88 9.08 3.60
N MET A 176 -2.05 9.45 4.15
CA MET A 176 -3.15 8.51 4.35
C MET A 176 -3.95 8.34 3.06
N ARG A 177 -4.33 7.11 2.73
CA ARG A 177 -5.20 6.76 1.62
C ARG A 177 -6.29 5.78 2.03
N PHE A 178 -7.52 6.10 1.71
CA PHE A 178 -8.64 5.19 1.87
C PHE A 178 -9.01 4.58 0.52
N ILE A 179 -9.09 3.26 0.50
CA ILE A 179 -9.47 2.46 -0.67
C ILE A 179 -10.92 2.00 -0.47
N GLU A 180 -11.75 2.22 -1.46
CA GLU A 180 -13.12 1.71 -1.47
C GLU A 180 -13.11 0.18 -1.35
N PHE A 181 -13.96 -0.35 -0.48
CA PHE A 181 -14.12 -1.81 -0.37
C PHE A 181 -14.87 -2.32 -1.60
N MET A 182 -14.20 -3.14 -2.39
CA MET A 182 -14.69 -3.72 -3.64
C MET A 182 -15.00 -5.21 -3.47
N PRO A 183 -15.92 -5.81 -4.27
CA PRO A 183 -16.27 -7.23 -4.21
C PRO A 183 -15.14 -8.11 -4.81
N LEU A 184 -14.00 -8.18 -4.12
CA LEU A 184 -12.80 -8.93 -4.55
C LEU A 184 -12.32 -9.87 -3.44
N ASP A 185 -13.09 -10.03 -2.39
CA ASP A 185 -12.79 -10.84 -1.22
C ASP A 185 -13.02 -12.34 -1.47
N ALA A 186 -12.16 -13.18 -0.87
CA ALA A 186 -12.20 -14.63 -1.08
C ALA A 186 -13.35 -15.33 -0.31
N ASP A 187 -13.84 -14.72 0.76
CA ASP A 187 -14.83 -15.32 1.68
C ASP A 187 -16.26 -14.73 1.46
N ASP A 188 -16.50 -14.02 0.34
CA ASP A 188 -17.78 -13.39 -0.02
C ASP A 188 -18.38 -12.51 1.10
N ILE A 189 -17.52 -11.86 1.89
CA ILE A 189 -17.96 -10.98 3.00
C ILE A 189 -18.45 -9.63 2.50
N TRP A 190 -18.13 -9.28 1.24
CA TRP A 190 -18.55 -8.01 0.68
C TRP A 190 -20.08 -7.91 0.58
N GLY A 191 -20.60 -6.78 1.03
CA GLY A 191 -22.01 -6.45 0.88
C GLY A 191 -22.18 -4.94 0.75
N ARG A 192 -23.28 -4.51 0.14
CA ARG A 192 -23.58 -3.06 -0.01
C ARG A 192 -23.64 -2.33 1.33
N ASN A 193 -24.01 -3.03 2.39
CA ASN A 193 -24.01 -2.52 3.77
C ASN A 193 -22.60 -2.27 4.34
N MET A 194 -21.56 -2.89 3.76
CA MET A 194 -20.16 -2.69 4.13
C MET A 194 -19.51 -1.51 3.39
N PHE A 195 -20.19 -0.99 2.39
CA PHE A 195 -19.68 0.13 1.60
C PHE A 195 -19.74 1.44 2.34
N VAL A 196 -18.65 2.21 2.28
CA VAL A 196 -18.54 3.56 2.84
C VAL A 196 -18.28 4.56 1.72
N PRO A 197 -19.23 5.45 1.40
CA PRO A 197 -19.02 6.46 0.38
C PRO A 197 -17.87 7.40 0.72
N LYS A 198 -17.03 7.74 -0.27
CA LYS A 198 -15.96 8.74 -0.10
C LYS A 198 -16.43 10.02 0.57
N LYS A 199 -17.64 10.51 0.22
CA LYS A 199 -18.21 11.72 0.80
C LYS A 199 -18.30 11.63 2.32
N GLU A 200 -18.75 10.49 2.83
CA GLU A 200 -18.88 10.25 4.28
C GLU A 200 -17.53 10.31 4.98
N LEU A 201 -16.48 9.69 4.41
CA LEU A 201 -15.12 9.74 4.94
C LEU A 201 -14.59 11.18 4.96
N VAL A 202 -14.76 11.91 3.85
CA VAL A 202 -14.36 13.32 3.75
C VAL A 202 -15.07 14.17 4.79
N ASP A 203 -16.38 13.98 4.98
CA ASP A 203 -17.17 14.75 5.94
C ASP A 203 -16.76 14.43 7.39
N LYS A 204 -16.43 13.17 7.71
CA LYS A 204 -15.86 12.77 9.02
C LYS A 204 -14.53 13.48 9.28
N ILE A 205 -13.61 13.46 8.31
CA ILE A 205 -12.29 14.10 8.46
C ILE A 205 -12.44 15.62 8.61
N ARG A 206 -13.32 16.25 7.82
CA ARG A 206 -13.52 17.70 7.84
C ARG A 206 -14.01 18.25 9.18
N LYS A 207 -14.66 17.44 10.01
CA LYS A 207 -15.09 17.85 11.35
C LYS A 207 -13.91 18.23 12.24
N LEU A 208 -12.75 17.59 12.04
CA LEU A 208 -11.53 17.84 12.83
C LEU A 208 -10.44 18.55 12.01
N TYR A 209 -10.29 18.18 10.74
CA TYR A 209 -9.26 18.72 9.87
C TYR A 209 -9.89 19.31 8.61
N PRO A 210 -9.94 20.65 8.46
CA PRO A 210 -10.44 21.29 7.26
C PRO A 210 -9.68 20.85 6.00
N LEU A 211 -10.42 20.38 4.98
CA LEU A 211 -9.88 19.84 3.74
C LEU A 211 -10.30 20.66 2.54
N GLU A 212 -9.41 20.82 1.58
CA GLU A 212 -9.70 21.36 0.26
C GLU A 212 -9.24 20.37 -0.84
N PRO A 213 -9.99 20.27 -1.95
CA PRO A 213 -9.60 19.41 -3.05
C PRO A 213 -8.28 19.89 -3.67
N VAL A 214 -7.35 18.96 -3.92
CA VAL A 214 -6.14 19.27 -4.68
C VAL A 214 -6.53 19.40 -6.15
N LYS A 215 -6.27 20.57 -6.76
CA LYS A 215 -6.48 20.77 -8.19
C LYS A 215 -5.57 19.83 -8.98
N SER A 216 -6.14 19.11 -9.94
CA SER A 216 -5.40 18.19 -10.79
C SER A 216 -4.30 18.94 -11.54
N SER A 217 -3.05 18.71 -11.18
CA SER A 217 -1.90 19.14 -11.97
C SER A 217 -1.53 18.06 -12.98
N SER A 218 -0.71 18.40 -13.99
CA SER A 218 -0.21 17.42 -14.97
C SER A 218 0.50 16.22 -14.32
N LYS A 219 1.12 16.41 -13.17
CA LYS A 219 1.78 15.35 -12.37
C LYS A 219 0.78 14.38 -11.70
N LEU A 220 -0.44 14.85 -11.41
CA LEU A 220 -1.48 14.06 -10.72
C LEU A 220 -2.44 13.34 -11.70
N LYS A 221 -2.36 13.62 -13.00
CA LYS A 221 -3.26 13.03 -14.02
C LYS A 221 -3.20 11.49 -14.10
N HIS A 222 -2.14 10.88 -13.59
CA HIS A 222 -1.92 9.43 -13.60
C HIS A 222 -2.05 8.79 -12.21
N GLU A 223 -2.39 9.57 -11.17
CA GLU A 223 -2.67 9.00 -9.85
C GLU A 223 -4.11 8.48 -9.79
N THR A 224 -4.28 7.25 -9.26
CA THR A 224 -5.60 6.63 -9.08
C THR A 224 -6.40 7.25 -7.94
N ALA A 225 -5.72 7.90 -6.99
CA ALA A 225 -6.34 8.52 -5.84
C ALA A 225 -6.77 9.97 -6.13
N LYS A 226 -7.96 10.34 -5.68
CA LYS A 226 -8.41 11.74 -5.58
C LYS A 226 -7.90 12.31 -4.26
N HIS A 227 -7.08 13.37 -4.31
CA HIS A 227 -6.43 13.94 -3.14
C HIS A 227 -7.14 15.18 -2.60
N TYR A 228 -7.10 15.32 -1.28
CA TYR A 228 -7.45 16.52 -0.55
C TYR A 228 -6.25 16.95 0.29
N GLN A 229 -5.97 18.25 0.32
CA GLN A 229 -4.94 18.84 1.16
C GLN A 229 -5.56 19.38 2.43
N PHE A 230 -4.84 19.27 3.53
CA PHE A 230 -5.23 19.96 4.78
C PHE A 230 -4.97 21.45 4.64
N LYS A 231 -5.91 22.29 5.10
CA LYS A 231 -5.78 23.75 4.96
C LYS A 231 -4.63 24.37 5.74
N ASP A 232 -4.12 23.67 6.76
CA ASP A 232 -2.92 24.06 7.50
C ASP A 232 -1.61 23.68 6.77
N GLY A 233 -1.69 23.08 5.59
CA GLY A 233 -0.54 22.69 4.79
C GLY A 233 0.16 21.38 5.25
N LEU A 234 -0.29 20.77 6.33
CA LEU A 234 0.36 19.59 6.94
C LEU A 234 -0.11 18.28 6.30
N GLY A 235 0.27 18.06 5.04
CA GLY A 235 0.03 16.81 4.35
C GLY A 235 -1.28 16.74 3.57
N ARG A 236 -1.63 15.54 3.12
CA ARG A 236 -2.80 15.27 2.30
C ARG A 236 -3.41 13.91 2.59
N VAL A 237 -4.68 13.75 2.23
CA VAL A 237 -5.39 12.47 2.26
C VAL A 237 -5.89 12.11 0.86
N GLY A 238 -5.76 10.85 0.47
CA GLY A 238 -6.18 10.32 -0.81
C GLY A 238 -7.37 9.38 -0.69
N PHE A 239 -8.21 9.32 -1.72
CA PHE A 239 -9.32 8.40 -1.84
C PHE A 239 -9.25 7.68 -3.18
N ILE A 240 -9.22 6.34 -3.14
CA ILE A 240 -9.20 5.46 -4.30
C ILE A 240 -10.58 4.83 -4.39
N SER A 241 -11.32 5.15 -5.44
CA SER A 241 -12.63 4.59 -5.75
C SER A 241 -12.66 4.04 -7.16
N SER A 242 -13.50 3.04 -7.37
CA SER A 242 -13.81 2.46 -8.70
C SER A 242 -14.42 3.48 -9.66
#